data_58b05911734fbd33c15e6575472ea4c1
#
_entry.id   58b05911734fbd33c15e6575472ea4c1
#
_cell.length_a   1.000
_cell.length_b   1.000
_cell.length_c   1.000
_cell.angle_alpha   90.00
_cell.angle_beta   90.00
_cell.angle_gamma   90.00
#
_symmetry.space_group_name_H-M   'P 1'
#
loop_
_entity.id
_entity.type
_entity.pdbx_description
1 polymer ?
#
loop_
_entity_poly.entity_id
_entity_poly.type
_entity_poly.pdbx_seq_one_letter_code
_entity_poly.pdbx_strand_id
1 'polypeptide(L)'
;DFPSYTLDEILNRHEQIVRSILPKASPLKFFQDYLHHGFYPFFLEKRNFSENLLKTMNMMLEVDILLIKQIELKYLAKIKKLLYLLAIDSPVAPNVSQLAEDIHTSRATVMNYIKYLADARLINMIYPKGETFPKKPARIMMHNSNLMYVIYPCRLEEQDILETFFQNT
;
A
#
# COMPACT_ATOMS: atom_id res chain seq x y z
N ASP A 1 25.02 -9.83 10.60
CA ASP A 1 25.06 -9.69 9.14
C ASP A 1 24.85 -11.06 8.51
N PHE A 2 23.98 -11.11 7.49
CA PHE A 2 23.78 -12.28 6.66
C PHE A 2 24.60 -12.16 5.38
N PRO A 3 25.11 -13.26 4.81
CA PRO A 3 25.75 -13.22 3.51
C PRO A 3 24.74 -12.79 2.42
N SER A 4 25.22 -12.07 1.42
CA SER A 4 24.42 -11.75 0.23
C SER A 4 24.37 -12.94 -0.70
N TYR A 5 23.21 -13.22 -1.25
CA TYR A 5 22.98 -14.29 -2.23
C TYR A 5 22.45 -13.70 -3.54
N THR A 6 22.87 -14.25 -4.65
CA THR A 6 22.28 -13.94 -5.96
C THR A 6 20.92 -14.61 -6.12
N LEU A 7 20.10 -14.11 -7.05
CA LEU A 7 18.80 -14.74 -7.35
C LEU A 7 18.96 -16.19 -7.80
N ASP A 8 19.98 -16.50 -8.63
CA ASP A 8 20.27 -17.86 -9.09
C ASP A 8 20.64 -18.80 -7.93
N GLU A 9 21.44 -18.35 -6.96
CA GLU A 9 21.74 -19.12 -5.76
C GLU A 9 20.48 -19.36 -4.92
N ILE A 10 19.63 -18.36 -4.76
CA ILE A 10 18.37 -18.52 -4.02
C ILE A 10 17.46 -19.54 -4.70
N LEU A 11 17.30 -19.48 -6.02
CA LEU A 11 16.44 -20.40 -6.77
C LEU A 11 16.97 -21.83 -6.75
N ASN A 12 18.29 -22.04 -6.86
CA ASN A 12 18.89 -23.38 -6.98
C ASN A 12 19.32 -23.98 -5.66
N ARG A 13 19.52 -23.18 -4.58
CA ARG A 13 20.06 -23.62 -3.28
C ARG A 13 19.24 -23.13 -2.08
N HIS A 14 17.97 -22.77 -2.26
CA HIS A 14 17.15 -22.16 -1.22
C HIS A 14 17.13 -22.97 0.08
N GLU A 15 17.07 -24.32 0.02
CA GLU A 15 17.07 -25.15 1.22
C GLU A 15 18.36 -25.02 2.03
N GLN A 16 19.53 -24.99 1.37
CA GLN A 16 20.83 -24.84 2.04
C GLN A 16 20.96 -23.46 2.66
N ILE A 17 20.52 -22.42 1.94
CA ILE A 17 20.51 -21.02 2.41
C ILE A 17 19.61 -20.91 3.64
N VAL A 18 18.39 -21.43 3.57
CA VAL A 18 17.44 -21.43 4.69
C VAL A 18 18.02 -22.14 5.91
N ARG A 19 18.62 -23.33 5.75
CA ARG A 19 19.27 -24.04 6.85
C ARG A 19 20.43 -23.28 7.49
N SER A 20 21.11 -22.40 6.74
CA SER A 20 22.18 -21.55 7.27
C SER A 20 21.66 -20.31 8.02
N ILE A 21 20.46 -19.85 7.68
CA ILE A 21 19.83 -18.64 8.25
C ILE A 21 19.01 -18.97 9.51
N LEU A 22 18.21 -20.04 9.48
CA LEU A 22 17.28 -20.38 10.57
C LEU A 22 17.92 -20.47 11.97
N PRO A 23 19.16 -20.98 12.15
CA PRO A 23 19.80 -20.97 13.45
C PRO A 23 20.13 -19.57 13.97
N LYS A 24 20.26 -18.58 13.07
CA LYS A 24 20.66 -17.21 13.39
C LYS A 24 19.48 -16.25 13.47
N ALA A 25 18.40 -16.56 12.78
CA ALA A 25 17.19 -15.76 12.76
C ALA A 25 15.96 -16.64 12.59
N SER A 26 14.87 -16.28 13.26
CA SER A 26 13.56 -16.89 13.08
C SER A 26 12.67 -15.95 12.26
N PRO A 27 12.64 -16.05 10.92
CA PRO A 27 11.93 -15.09 10.06
C PRO A 27 10.44 -14.98 10.42
N LEU A 28 9.78 -16.10 10.71
CA LEU A 28 8.36 -16.12 11.06
C LEU A 28 8.05 -15.35 12.36
N LYS A 29 9.00 -15.35 13.32
CA LYS A 29 8.83 -14.57 14.56
C LYS A 29 8.73 -13.07 14.32
N PHE A 30 9.44 -12.58 13.31
CA PHE A 30 9.47 -11.16 12.96
C PHE A 30 8.52 -10.79 11.83
N PHE A 31 7.86 -11.78 11.20
CA PHE A 31 7.02 -11.55 10.04
C PHE A 31 5.80 -10.70 10.38
N GLN A 32 5.16 -10.95 11.53
CA GLN A 32 4.03 -10.16 12.01
C GLN A 32 4.46 -8.70 12.25
N ASP A 33 5.60 -8.48 12.92
CA ASP A 33 6.14 -7.14 13.13
C ASP A 33 6.45 -6.44 11.80
N TYR A 34 6.97 -7.20 10.81
CA TYR A 34 7.24 -6.68 9.48
C TYR A 34 5.95 -6.25 8.75
N LEU A 35 4.88 -7.04 8.81
CA LEU A 35 3.60 -6.68 8.22
C LEU A 35 3.04 -5.39 8.81
N HIS A 36 3.27 -5.14 10.10
CA HIS A 36 2.84 -3.91 10.78
C HIS A 36 3.72 -2.69 10.50
N HIS A 37 5.05 -2.87 10.45
CA HIS A 37 5.99 -1.75 10.55
C HIS A 37 7.14 -1.82 9.54
N GLY A 38 7.43 -3.00 8.96
CA GLY A 38 8.71 -3.30 8.33
C GLY A 38 8.94 -2.66 6.96
N PHE A 39 7.93 -2.13 6.30
CA PHE A 39 8.07 -1.56 4.96
C PHE A 39 8.83 -0.23 4.96
N TYR A 40 8.65 0.60 6.00
CA TYR A 40 9.28 1.91 6.09
C TYR A 40 10.49 1.89 7.02
N PRO A 41 11.69 2.37 6.57
CA PRO A 41 12.92 2.30 7.38
C PRO A 41 12.85 2.99 8.74
N PHE A 42 12.01 3.99 8.90
CA PHE A 42 11.88 4.73 10.17
C PHE A 42 11.28 3.91 11.33
N PHE A 43 10.79 2.68 11.06
CA PHE A 43 10.43 1.77 12.15
C PHE A 43 11.62 1.45 13.08
N LEU A 44 12.85 1.54 12.56
CA LEU A 44 14.08 1.34 13.32
C LEU A 44 14.29 2.40 14.40
N GLU A 45 13.67 3.58 14.25
CA GLU A 45 13.77 4.68 15.20
C GLU A 45 12.99 4.44 16.50
N LYS A 46 12.20 3.36 16.58
CA LYS A 46 11.40 2.94 17.76
C LYS A 46 10.50 4.04 18.36
N ARG A 47 10.06 4.99 17.55
CA ARG A 47 9.22 6.13 17.96
C ARG A 47 7.95 6.14 17.12
N ASN A 48 6.80 6.18 17.79
CA ASN A 48 5.46 6.50 17.24
C ASN A 48 5.29 6.21 15.73
N PHE A 49 5.55 4.96 15.31
CA PHE A 49 5.56 4.55 13.89
C PHE A 49 4.28 4.99 13.16
N SER A 50 3.11 4.70 13.75
CA SER A 50 1.81 5.03 13.14
C SER A 50 1.64 6.53 12.94
N GLU A 51 2.08 7.35 13.89
CA GLU A 51 2.02 8.81 13.78
C GLU A 51 2.97 9.32 12.68
N ASN A 52 4.19 8.78 12.61
CA ASN A 52 5.16 9.15 11.58
C ASN A 52 4.67 8.73 10.18
N LEU A 53 4.06 7.54 10.06
CA LEU A 53 3.49 7.10 8.80
C LEU A 53 2.31 7.96 8.36
N LEU A 54 1.42 8.35 9.28
CA LEU A 54 0.32 9.29 9.01
C LEU A 54 0.83 10.65 8.56
N LYS A 55 1.87 11.19 9.20
CA LYS A 55 2.51 12.46 8.80
C LYS A 55 3.11 12.34 7.40
N THR A 56 3.83 11.26 7.12
CA THR A 56 4.43 11.00 5.81
C THR A 56 3.36 10.89 4.73
N MET A 57 2.29 10.14 4.97
CA MET A 57 1.16 10.01 4.07
C MET A 57 0.47 11.36 3.81
N ASN A 58 0.21 12.16 4.85
CA ASN A 58 -0.36 13.48 4.68
C ASN A 58 0.56 14.41 3.88
N MET A 59 1.87 14.35 4.11
CA MET A 59 2.85 15.10 3.31
C MET A 59 2.82 14.68 1.84
N MET A 60 2.76 13.38 1.52
CA MET A 60 2.60 12.90 0.15
C MET A 60 1.31 13.44 -0.50
N LEU A 61 0.20 13.44 0.23
CA LEU A 61 -1.07 13.98 -0.28
C LEU A 61 -1.00 15.49 -0.52
N GLU A 62 -0.36 16.24 0.36
CA GLU A 62 -0.31 17.71 0.31
C GLU A 62 0.78 18.22 -0.65
N VAL A 63 1.94 17.56 -0.68
CA VAL A 63 3.06 17.99 -1.56
C VAL A 63 2.91 17.35 -2.94
N ASP A 64 2.87 16.02 -3.02
CA ASP A 64 2.94 15.34 -4.32
C ASP A 64 1.65 15.50 -5.12
N ILE A 65 0.50 15.40 -4.46
CA ILE A 65 -0.78 15.49 -5.15
C ILE A 65 -1.19 16.95 -5.39
N LEU A 66 -1.18 17.80 -4.37
CA LEU A 66 -1.63 19.18 -4.55
C LEU A 66 -0.68 20.01 -5.40
N LEU A 67 0.63 19.99 -5.08
CA LEU A 67 1.60 20.85 -5.76
C LEU A 67 1.96 20.32 -7.15
N ILE A 68 2.29 19.01 -7.26
CA ILE A 68 2.75 18.45 -8.53
C ILE A 68 1.60 18.32 -9.53
N LYS A 69 0.39 17.95 -9.07
CA LYS A 69 -0.79 17.85 -9.94
C LYS A 69 -1.58 19.14 -10.04
N GLN A 70 -1.13 20.22 -9.37
CA GLN A 70 -1.79 21.55 -9.38
C GLN A 70 -3.29 21.48 -9.00
N ILE A 71 -3.60 20.67 -7.98
CA ILE A 71 -4.97 20.49 -7.51
C ILE A 71 -5.27 21.52 -6.42
N GLU A 72 -6.44 22.15 -6.47
CA GLU A 72 -6.87 23.08 -5.44
C GLU A 72 -7.07 22.37 -4.08
N LEU A 73 -6.66 23.03 -3.01
CA LEU A 73 -6.74 22.52 -1.63
C LEU A 73 -8.15 22.03 -1.24
N LYS A 74 -9.21 22.64 -1.80
CA LYS A 74 -10.59 22.23 -1.55
C LYS A 74 -10.91 20.79 -1.93
N TYR A 75 -10.12 20.19 -2.84
CA TYR A 75 -10.31 18.78 -3.26
C TYR A 75 -9.55 17.78 -2.41
N LEU A 76 -8.62 18.23 -1.57
CA LEU A 76 -7.81 17.36 -0.72
C LEU A 76 -8.67 16.48 0.21
N ALA A 77 -9.72 17.06 0.80
CA ALA A 77 -10.64 16.32 1.66
C ALA A 77 -11.34 15.17 0.92
N LYS A 78 -11.69 15.37 -0.36
CA LYS A 78 -12.29 14.32 -1.19
C LYS A 78 -11.29 13.20 -1.51
N ILE A 79 -10.03 13.56 -1.78
CA ILE A 79 -8.96 12.59 -2.05
C ILE A 79 -8.65 11.76 -0.78
N LYS A 80 -8.56 12.42 0.40
CA LYS A 80 -8.39 11.74 1.69
C LYS A 80 -9.56 10.80 2.00
N LYS A 81 -10.81 11.24 1.75
CA LYS A 81 -12.00 10.39 1.91
C LYS A 81 -11.98 9.19 0.96
N LEU A 82 -11.58 9.40 -0.30
CA LEU A 82 -11.43 8.30 -1.27
C LEU A 82 -10.40 7.29 -0.82
N LEU A 83 -9.22 7.74 -0.38
CA LEU A 83 -8.17 6.85 0.16
C LEU A 83 -8.70 6.02 1.33
N TYR A 84 -9.43 6.64 2.26
CA TYR A 84 -10.03 5.95 3.38
C TYR A 84 -11.06 4.89 2.94
N LEU A 85 -11.96 5.22 2.01
CA LEU A 85 -12.93 4.26 1.46
C LEU A 85 -12.25 3.07 0.77
N LEU A 86 -11.19 3.32 0.03
CA LEU A 86 -10.40 2.25 -0.60
C LEU A 86 -9.66 1.38 0.43
N ALA A 87 -9.22 1.97 1.54
CA ALA A 87 -8.49 1.24 2.58
C ALA A 87 -9.40 0.31 3.40
N ILE A 88 -10.67 0.71 3.63
CA ILE A 88 -11.64 -0.11 4.37
C ILE A 88 -11.89 -1.47 3.71
N ASP A 89 -11.99 -1.47 2.38
CA ASP A 89 -12.36 -2.64 1.59
C ASP A 89 -11.16 -3.26 0.86
N SER A 90 -9.94 -2.81 1.16
CA SER A 90 -8.71 -3.27 0.48
C SER A 90 -8.37 -4.71 0.87
N PRO A 91 -8.09 -5.59 -0.11
CA PRO A 91 -8.09 -5.43 -1.57
C PRO A 91 -9.49 -5.40 -2.19
N VAL A 92 -9.81 -4.40 -3.00
CA VAL A 92 -11.18 -4.15 -3.49
C VAL A 92 -11.29 -4.11 -5.02
N ALA A 93 -12.40 -4.66 -5.56
CA ALA A 93 -12.84 -4.39 -6.93
C ALA A 93 -13.64 -3.08 -6.93
N PRO A 94 -13.08 -1.94 -7.45
CA PRO A 94 -13.66 -0.64 -7.19
C PRO A 94 -15.00 -0.44 -7.89
N ASN A 95 -16.03 -0.04 -7.15
CA ASN A 95 -17.27 0.49 -7.71
C ASN A 95 -17.14 2.02 -7.91
N VAL A 96 -16.60 2.43 -9.06
CA VAL A 96 -16.33 3.85 -9.36
C VAL A 96 -17.58 4.72 -9.30
N SER A 97 -18.76 4.17 -9.59
CA SER A 97 -20.02 4.93 -9.50
C SER A 97 -20.38 5.22 -8.05
N GLN A 98 -20.32 4.22 -7.19
CA GLN A 98 -20.57 4.39 -5.75
C GLN A 98 -19.55 5.34 -5.12
N LEU A 99 -18.27 5.16 -5.41
CA LEU A 99 -17.21 6.07 -4.92
C LEU A 99 -17.44 7.52 -5.36
N ALA A 100 -17.96 7.72 -6.58
CA ALA A 100 -18.29 9.07 -7.09
C ALA A 100 -19.44 9.72 -6.30
N GLU A 101 -20.47 8.94 -5.94
CA GLU A 101 -21.56 9.39 -5.07
C GLU A 101 -21.06 9.71 -3.67
N ASP A 102 -20.26 8.81 -3.07
CA ASP A 102 -19.77 8.93 -1.69
C ASP A 102 -18.90 10.17 -1.47
N ILE A 103 -18.10 10.58 -2.48
CA ILE A 103 -17.26 11.77 -2.40
C ILE A 103 -17.84 12.98 -3.16
N HIS A 104 -19.07 12.88 -3.64
CA HIS A 104 -19.79 13.95 -4.36
C HIS A 104 -18.98 14.51 -5.54
N THR A 105 -18.67 13.66 -6.52
CA THR A 105 -17.90 14.04 -7.71
C THR A 105 -18.25 13.18 -8.93
N SER A 106 -17.62 13.44 -10.08
CA SER A 106 -17.81 12.61 -11.26
C SER A 106 -16.97 11.33 -11.25
N ARG A 107 -17.40 10.30 -11.97
CA ARG A 107 -16.64 9.06 -12.17
C ARG A 107 -15.26 9.33 -12.77
N ALA A 108 -15.16 10.26 -13.72
CA ALA A 108 -13.88 10.65 -14.31
C ALA A 108 -12.93 11.26 -13.27
N THR A 109 -13.46 12.10 -12.37
CA THR A 109 -12.67 12.69 -11.27
C THR A 109 -12.20 11.61 -10.28
N VAL A 110 -13.06 10.64 -9.94
CA VAL A 110 -12.66 9.50 -9.09
C VAL A 110 -11.49 8.74 -9.72
N MET A 111 -11.57 8.42 -11.01
CA MET A 111 -10.49 7.73 -11.72
C MET A 111 -9.19 8.52 -11.71
N ASN A 112 -9.24 9.84 -11.87
CA ASN A 112 -8.08 10.70 -11.75
C ASN A 112 -7.50 10.68 -10.32
N TYR A 113 -8.35 10.74 -9.29
CA TYR A 113 -7.89 10.68 -7.91
C TYR A 113 -7.26 9.32 -7.56
N ILE A 114 -7.85 8.22 -8.04
CA ILE A 114 -7.24 6.88 -7.94
C ILE A 114 -5.84 6.88 -8.58
N LYS A 115 -5.70 7.46 -9.77
CA LYS A 115 -4.40 7.58 -10.45
C LYS A 115 -3.41 8.41 -9.63
N TYR A 116 -3.84 9.52 -9.02
CA TYR A 116 -2.96 10.34 -8.17
C TYR A 116 -2.50 9.60 -6.92
N LEU A 117 -3.40 8.85 -6.27
CA LEU A 117 -3.06 8.01 -5.12
C LEU A 117 -2.07 6.89 -5.50
N ALA A 118 -2.21 6.32 -6.69
CA ALA A 118 -1.28 5.32 -7.21
C ALA A 118 0.09 5.93 -7.55
N ASP A 119 0.13 7.11 -8.18
CA ASP A 119 1.36 7.85 -8.46
C ASP A 119 2.12 8.21 -7.17
N ALA A 120 1.39 8.55 -6.11
CA ALA A 120 1.92 8.81 -4.77
C ALA A 120 2.30 7.52 -3.98
N ARG A 121 2.19 6.34 -4.59
CA ARG A 121 2.48 5.05 -3.96
C ARG A 121 1.70 4.79 -2.65
N LEU A 122 0.46 5.24 -2.60
CA LEU A 122 -0.46 4.93 -1.50
C LEU A 122 -1.32 3.72 -1.80
N ILE A 123 -1.61 3.48 -3.09
CA ILE A 123 -2.36 2.32 -3.58
C ILE A 123 -1.68 1.72 -4.81
N ASN A 124 -2.03 0.47 -5.12
CA ASN A 124 -1.70 -0.20 -6.38
C ASN A 124 -2.97 -0.52 -7.16
N MET A 125 -2.90 -0.31 -8.48
CA MET A 125 -3.96 -0.65 -9.43
C MET A 125 -3.58 -1.90 -10.20
N ILE A 126 -4.40 -2.95 -10.11
CA ILE A 126 -4.21 -4.21 -10.84
C ILE A 126 -5.15 -4.24 -12.03
N TYR A 127 -4.60 -4.49 -13.20
CA TYR A 127 -5.33 -4.57 -14.45
C TYR A 127 -5.24 -5.97 -15.07
N PRO A 128 -6.25 -6.40 -15.83
CA PRO A 128 -6.10 -7.55 -16.70
C PRO A 128 -4.94 -7.34 -17.70
N LYS A 129 -4.38 -8.44 -18.18
CA LYS A 129 -3.27 -8.38 -19.17
C LYS A 129 -3.65 -7.51 -20.37
N GLY A 130 -2.79 -6.53 -20.68
CA GLY A 130 -2.97 -5.62 -21.82
C GLY A 130 -3.87 -4.42 -21.54
N GLU A 131 -4.38 -4.26 -20.32
CA GLU A 131 -5.16 -3.09 -19.92
C GLU A 131 -4.37 -2.17 -18.98
N THR A 132 -4.64 -0.88 -19.06
CA THR A 132 -4.01 0.15 -18.21
C THR A 132 -4.96 1.32 -18.01
N PHE A 133 -4.58 2.29 -17.16
CA PHE A 133 -5.28 3.58 -17.08
C PHE A 133 -5.45 4.19 -18.51
N PRO A 134 -6.58 4.81 -18.86
CA PRO A 134 -7.69 5.24 -17.98
C PRO A 134 -8.81 4.20 -17.76
N LYS A 135 -8.62 2.93 -18.15
CA LYS A 135 -9.62 1.91 -17.85
C LYS A 135 -9.74 1.70 -16.33
N LYS A 136 -10.90 1.20 -15.91
CA LYS A 136 -11.13 0.83 -14.51
C LYS A 136 -10.23 -0.36 -14.14
N PRO A 137 -9.44 -0.30 -13.05
CA PRO A 137 -8.67 -1.45 -12.60
C PRO A 137 -9.60 -2.60 -12.15
N ALA A 138 -9.15 -3.83 -12.32
CA ALA A 138 -9.86 -5.00 -11.82
C ALA A 138 -9.87 -5.02 -10.29
N ARG A 139 -8.74 -4.64 -9.68
CA ARG A 139 -8.59 -4.52 -8.22
C ARG A 139 -7.74 -3.32 -7.85
N ILE A 140 -8.00 -2.79 -6.67
CA ILE A 140 -7.18 -1.79 -5.99
C ILE A 140 -6.81 -2.37 -4.63
N MET A 141 -5.57 -2.16 -4.23
CA MET A 141 -5.08 -2.53 -2.89
C MET A 141 -4.17 -1.43 -2.34
N MET A 142 -3.99 -1.40 -1.04
CA MET A 142 -3.02 -0.50 -0.43
C MET A 142 -1.62 -0.83 -0.94
N HIS A 143 -0.75 0.18 -1.02
CA HIS A 143 0.61 -0.03 -1.52
C HIS A 143 1.44 -0.97 -0.65
N ASN A 144 1.13 -1.05 0.64
CA ASN A 144 1.73 -2.02 1.56
C ASN A 144 0.82 -2.25 2.78
N SER A 145 1.11 -3.32 3.54
CA SER A 145 0.33 -3.69 4.72
C SER A 145 0.39 -2.65 5.85
N ASN A 146 1.52 -1.93 6.00
CA ASN A 146 1.65 -0.91 7.07
C ASN A 146 0.62 0.22 6.91
N LEU A 147 0.30 0.61 5.66
CA LEU A 147 -0.76 1.60 5.39
C LEU A 147 -2.13 1.09 5.81
N MET A 148 -2.43 -0.20 5.64
CA MET A 148 -3.69 -0.79 6.11
C MET A 148 -3.83 -0.62 7.61
N TYR A 149 -2.80 -0.99 8.38
CA TYR A 149 -2.81 -0.87 9.85
C TYR A 149 -2.94 0.57 10.35
N VAL A 150 -2.42 1.53 9.61
CA VAL A 150 -2.42 2.94 10.03
C VAL A 150 -3.70 3.67 9.63
N ILE A 151 -4.25 3.38 8.44
CA ILE A 151 -5.45 4.09 7.95
C ILE A 151 -6.73 3.51 8.55
N TYR A 152 -6.84 2.17 8.64
CA TYR A 152 -8.04 1.52 9.15
C TYR A 152 -7.74 0.23 9.93
N PRO A 153 -7.29 0.32 11.18
CA PRO A 153 -6.88 -0.84 11.97
C PRO A 153 -8.05 -1.72 12.48
N CYS A 154 -9.31 -1.26 12.37
CA CYS A 154 -10.42 -1.87 13.11
C CYS A 154 -10.98 -3.17 12.51
N ARG A 155 -10.71 -3.51 11.26
CA ARG A 155 -11.26 -4.66 10.53
C ARG A 155 -10.28 -5.26 9.53
N LEU A 156 -9.05 -5.50 9.96
CA LEU A 156 -8.07 -6.13 9.08
C LEU A 156 -8.22 -7.64 9.13
N GLU A 157 -8.55 -8.23 8.00
CA GLU A 157 -8.51 -9.68 7.82
C GLU A 157 -7.08 -10.10 7.47
N GLU A 158 -6.60 -11.17 8.10
CA GLU A 158 -5.23 -11.67 7.86
C GLU A 158 -5.00 -12.00 6.38
N GLN A 159 -6.02 -12.53 5.72
CA GLN A 159 -5.96 -12.86 4.30
C GLN A 159 -5.71 -11.60 3.43
N ASP A 160 -6.35 -10.47 3.72
CA ASP A 160 -6.21 -9.23 2.97
C ASP A 160 -4.84 -8.60 3.16
N ILE A 161 -4.31 -8.71 4.38
CA ILE A 161 -2.95 -8.26 4.71
C ILE A 161 -1.92 -9.07 3.93
N LEU A 162 -2.04 -10.39 3.95
CA LEU A 162 -1.14 -11.30 3.24
C LEU A 162 -1.26 -11.12 1.71
N GLU A 163 -2.47 -10.97 1.18
CA GLU A 163 -2.66 -10.70 -0.24
C GLU A 163 -1.98 -9.40 -0.64
N THR A 164 -2.17 -8.33 0.13
CA THR A 164 -1.50 -7.04 -0.10
C THR A 164 0.02 -7.16 -0.03
N PHE A 165 0.55 -7.93 0.91
CA PHE A 165 1.97 -8.19 1.02
C PHE A 165 2.52 -8.92 -0.21
N PHE A 166 1.93 -10.06 -0.59
CA PHE A 166 2.42 -10.88 -1.70
C PHE A 166 2.26 -10.24 -3.08
N GLN A 167 1.33 -9.32 -3.26
CA GLN A 167 1.17 -8.60 -4.52
C GLN A 167 2.20 -7.46 -4.69
N ASN A 168 2.85 -7.06 -3.62
CA ASN A 168 3.79 -5.93 -3.60
C ASN A 168 5.26 -6.36 -3.44
N THR A 169 5.52 -7.66 -3.31
CA THR A 169 6.85 -8.27 -3.28
C THR A 169 7.18 -8.93 -4.60
#